data_58cbf48e37da8a57b566e826e9f92f54
#
_entry.id   58cbf48e37da8a57b566e826e9f92f54
#
_cell.length_a   1.000
_cell.length_b   1.000
_cell.length_c   1.000
_cell.angle_alpha   90.00
_cell.angle_beta   90.00
_cell.angle_gamma   90.00
#
_symmetry.space_group_name_H-M   'P 1'
#
loop_
_entity.id
_entity.type
_entity.pdbx_description
1 polymer ?
#
loop_
_entity_poly.entity_id
_entity_poly.type
_entity_poly.pdbx_seq_one_letter_code
_entity_poly.pdbx_strand_id
1 'polypeptide(L)'
;MTREAAAAGRVWFVGDAPQLRQQLEQILGRPVAEGLPAAGQPAAADTVFVQVGAPRALATRRGANAFSLCRSLKQQPGIRVILLAAEDDPYAAEIARFCLADTCLPVGAAGLSGTAATQLEQLGGVRARVSVDEMLASYEKKIAANTTLQQAGLERMLGGTREESLLALLTDEETGLYDGPYASLKLDEEFKRALRFHQPLSLLLLDIGCAPAVLHDDPARRRLMLAEVAAVFLNECRDIDLLARFTPTTFLFLLPGTGSDGAAVLARRMLDGLRQRSPVAGVPLQPAAGLVTVPQAGITRREEFLRLAEGRLGAAQAGRGAHGLCVGSE
;
A
#
# COMPACT_ATOMS: atom_id res chain seq x y z
N MET A 1 -22.60 35.45 -25.11
CA MET A 1 -21.93 34.15 -24.87
C MET A 1 -21.57 34.05 -23.41
N THR A 2 -22.46 33.52 -22.63
CA THR A 2 -22.33 33.30 -21.18
C THR A 2 -21.41 32.11 -20.94
N ARG A 3 -20.23 32.35 -20.34
CA ARG A 3 -19.40 31.31 -19.80
C ARG A 3 -20.20 30.58 -18.69
N GLU A 4 -20.61 29.35 -18.94
CA GLU A 4 -21.08 28.44 -17.91
C GLU A 4 -20.03 28.38 -16.78
N ALA A 5 -20.41 28.88 -15.60
CA ALA A 5 -19.65 28.67 -14.39
C ALA A 5 -19.69 27.19 -14.08
N ALA A 6 -18.59 26.50 -14.35
CA ALA A 6 -18.42 25.12 -13.91
C ALA A 6 -18.74 25.06 -12.42
N ALA A 7 -19.72 24.25 -12.04
CA ALA A 7 -20.20 24.12 -10.68
C ALA A 7 -18.99 23.82 -9.76
N ALA A 8 -18.64 24.76 -8.91
CA ALA A 8 -17.54 24.57 -7.96
C ALA A 8 -17.87 23.35 -7.08
N GLY A 9 -17.03 22.32 -7.10
CA GLY A 9 -17.22 21.12 -6.30
C GLY A 9 -17.38 21.43 -4.81
N ARG A 10 -18.00 20.55 -4.07
CA ARG A 10 -18.21 20.68 -2.63
C ARG A 10 -16.88 20.49 -1.89
N VAL A 11 -16.80 21.03 -0.68
CA VAL A 11 -15.63 20.85 0.19
C VAL A 11 -16.04 20.01 1.39
N TRP A 12 -15.25 19.01 1.68
CA TRP A 12 -15.46 18.04 2.74
C TRP A 12 -14.27 18.04 3.70
N PHE A 13 -14.53 17.85 4.98
CA PHE A 13 -13.51 17.71 6.00
C PHE A 13 -13.71 16.41 6.77
N VAL A 14 -12.69 15.57 6.79
CA VAL A 14 -12.63 14.33 7.56
C VAL A 14 -11.55 14.48 8.62
N GLY A 15 -11.96 14.80 9.84
CA GLY A 15 -11.05 15.05 10.94
C GLY A 15 -11.78 15.23 12.28
N ASP A 16 -11.01 15.15 13.35
CA ASP A 16 -11.51 15.26 14.74
C ASP A 16 -11.44 16.70 15.31
N ALA A 17 -10.83 17.63 14.56
CA ALA A 17 -10.60 19.00 15.02
C ALA A 17 -11.57 20.00 14.37
N PRO A 18 -12.68 20.39 15.05
CA PRO A 18 -13.66 21.32 14.49
C PRO A 18 -13.08 22.72 14.22
N GLN A 19 -12.04 23.11 14.95
CA GLN A 19 -11.33 24.36 14.74
C GLN A 19 -10.64 24.43 13.37
N LEU A 20 -10.06 23.31 12.89
CA LEU A 20 -9.46 23.22 11.56
C LEU A 20 -10.52 23.39 10.47
N ARG A 21 -11.70 22.80 10.64
CA ARG A 21 -12.81 22.97 9.71
C ARG A 21 -13.23 24.44 9.61
N GLN A 22 -13.36 25.12 10.73
CA GLN A 22 -13.72 26.55 10.77
C GLN A 22 -12.65 27.42 10.10
N GLN A 23 -11.37 27.15 10.32
CA GLN A 23 -10.27 27.83 9.65
C GLN A 23 -10.33 27.63 8.15
N LEU A 24 -10.60 26.40 7.69
CA LEU A 24 -10.77 26.10 6.26
C LEU A 24 -11.95 26.87 5.65
N GLU A 25 -13.09 26.94 6.36
CA GLU A 25 -14.26 27.74 5.93
C GLU A 25 -13.90 29.22 5.76
N GLN A 26 -13.16 29.78 6.72
CA GLN A 26 -12.72 31.18 6.68
C GLN A 26 -11.77 31.46 5.50
N ILE A 27 -10.77 30.59 5.31
CA ILE A 27 -9.76 30.77 4.23
C ILE A 27 -10.40 30.58 2.86
N LEU A 28 -11.26 29.58 2.71
CA LEU A 28 -11.89 29.23 1.42
C LEU A 28 -13.09 30.11 1.07
N GLY A 29 -13.65 30.86 2.03
CA GLY A 29 -14.82 31.69 1.85
C GLY A 29 -16.10 30.89 1.48
N ARG A 30 -16.14 29.61 1.78
CA ARG A 30 -17.27 28.72 1.47
C ARG A 30 -17.45 27.62 2.51
N PRO A 31 -18.66 27.04 2.65
CA PRO A 31 -18.94 26.03 3.67
C PRO A 31 -18.13 24.74 3.42
N VAL A 32 -17.67 24.15 4.52
CA VAL A 32 -16.95 22.87 4.56
C VAL A 32 -17.81 21.85 5.30
N ALA A 33 -18.29 20.85 4.58
CA ALA A 33 -19.13 19.79 5.14
C ALA A 33 -18.29 18.81 5.98
N GLU A 34 -18.85 18.33 7.09
CA GLU A 34 -18.19 17.37 7.96
C GLU A 34 -18.40 15.93 7.45
N GLY A 35 -17.34 15.13 7.46
CA GLY A 35 -17.36 13.75 7.01
C GLY A 35 -17.37 13.60 5.48
N LEU A 36 -17.77 12.42 5.02
CA LEU A 36 -18.00 12.12 3.61
C LEU A 36 -19.49 11.97 3.36
N PRO A 37 -19.97 12.18 2.12
CA PRO A 37 -21.39 12.04 1.81
C PRO A 37 -21.91 10.64 2.19
N ALA A 38 -23.12 10.58 2.74
CA ALA A 38 -23.79 9.35 3.19
C ALA A 38 -23.99 8.30 2.07
N ALA A 39 -24.03 8.75 0.81
CA ALA A 39 -24.12 7.88 -0.37
C ALA A 39 -22.79 7.27 -0.82
N GLY A 40 -21.72 7.46 -0.06
CA GLY A 40 -20.47 6.70 -0.20
C GLY A 40 -19.31 7.43 -0.83
N GLN A 41 -19.45 8.30 -1.81
CA GLN A 41 -18.28 8.89 -2.48
C GLN A 41 -18.50 10.34 -2.88
N PRO A 42 -17.49 11.23 -2.68
CA PRO A 42 -17.52 12.58 -3.23
C PRO A 42 -17.66 12.56 -4.76
N ALA A 43 -18.28 13.60 -5.31
CA ALA A 43 -18.42 13.74 -6.74
C ALA A 43 -17.13 14.24 -7.39
N ALA A 44 -17.01 14.08 -8.70
CA ALA A 44 -15.94 14.72 -9.48
C ALA A 44 -15.96 16.24 -9.23
N ALA A 45 -14.77 16.84 -9.11
CA ALA A 45 -14.51 18.23 -8.73
C ALA A 45 -14.67 18.56 -7.23
N ASP A 46 -15.05 17.62 -6.38
CA ASP A 46 -15.04 17.82 -4.92
C ASP A 46 -13.61 17.90 -4.36
N THR A 47 -13.47 18.65 -3.28
CA THR A 47 -12.22 18.73 -2.52
C THR A 47 -12.43 18.12 -1.14
N VAL A 48 -11.58 17.19 -0.76
CA VAL A 48 -11.63 16.49 0.52
C VAL A 48 -10.36 16.80 1.32
N PHE A 49 -10.55 17.41 2.48
CA PHE A 49 -9.49 17.59 3.47
C PHE A 49 -9.53 16.43 4.45
N VAL A 50 -8.40 15.75 4.64
CA VAL A 50 -8.30 14.61 5.56
C VAL A 50 -7.23 14.87 6.59
N GLN A 51 -7.63 14.93 7.87
CA GLN A 51 -6.72 15.11 8.98
C GLN A 51 -5.99 13.81 9.29
N VAL A 52 -4.66 13.85 9.28
CA VAL A 52 -3.81 12.73 9.71
C VAL A 52 -3.90 12.61 11.23
N GLY A 53 -4.04 11.39 11.74
CA GLY A 53 -4.15 11.16 13.19
C GLY A 53 -5.52 11.47 13.80
N ALA A 54 -6.61 11.47 13.02
CA ALA A 54 -7.98 11.67 13.48
C ALA A 54 -8.73 10.34 13.71
N PRO A 55 -8.50 9.63 14.83
CA PRO A 55 -9.02 8.27 15.03
C PRO A 55 -10.54 8.19 15.09
N ARG A 56 -11.24 9.25 15.56
CA ARG A 56 -12.71 9.26 15.68
C ARG A 56 -13.38 9.40 14.31
N ALA A 57 -12.92 10.34 13.51
CA ALA A 57 -13.47 10.59 12.18
C ALA A 57 -13.22 9.41 11.22
N LEU A 58 -12.17 8.63 11.46
CA LEU A 58 -11.79 7.49 10.65
C LEU A 58 -12.30 6.14 11.19
N ALA A 59 -12.73 6.08 12.45
CA ALA A 59 -13.18 4.87 13.15
C ALA A 59 -14.43 4.20 12.52
N THR A 60 -15.21 4.94 11.74
CA THR A 60 -16.41 4.42 11.04
C THR A 60 -16.06 3.47 9.88
N ARG A 61 -14.80 3.41 9.48
CA ARG A 61 -14.29 2.50 8.46
C ARG A 61 -13.23 1.60 9.10
N ARG A 62 -13.52 0.32 9.26
CA ARG A 62 -12.63 -0.67 9.87
C ARG A 62 -11.21 -0.58 9.28
N GLY A 63 -10.24 -0.16 10.09
CA GLY A 63 -8.82 -0.10 9.72
C GLY A 63 -8.42 1.06 8.80
N ALA A 64 -9.34 1.96 8.42
CA ALA A 64 -9.01 3.11 7.58
C ALA A 64 -8.20 4.13 8.36
N ASN A 65 -7.03 4.48 7.87
CA ASN A 65 -6.27 5.65 8.27
C ASN A 65 -6.40 6.75 7.20
N ALA A 66 -5.89 7.96 7.48
CA ALA A 66 -5.98 9.08 6.55
C ALA A 66 -5.36 8.79 5.17
N PHE A 67 -4.31 7.99 5.13
CA PHE A 67 -3.59 7.66 3.90
C PHE A 67 -4.34 6.62 3.06
N SER A 68 -4.91 5.59 3.69
CA SER A 68 -5.74 4.59 3.00
C SER A 68 -7.03 5.23 2.46
N LEU A 69 -7.62 6.16 3.21
CA LEU A 69 -8.76 6.94 2.75
C LEU A 69 -8.39 7.80 1.54
N CYS A 70 -7.23 8.49 1.58
CA CYS A 70 -6.72 9.26 0.45
C CYS A 70 -6.60 8.40 -0.82
N ARG A 71 -5.96 7.25 -0.73
CA ARG A 71 -5.84 6.32 -1.87
C ARG A 71 -7.19 5.87 -2.41
N SER A 72 -8.12 5.52 -1.53
CA SER A 72 -9.47 5.12 -1.92
C SER A 72 -10.22 6.26 -2.66
N LEU A 73 -10.11 7.49 -2.19
CA LEU A 73 -10.71 8.65 -2.83
C LEU A 73 -10.07 8.97 -4.19
N LYS A 74 -8.76 8.80 -4.30
CA LYS A 74 -8.01 9.04 -5.56
C LYS A 74 -8.22 7.97 -6.64
N GLN A 75 -8.90 6.88 -6.33
CA GLN A 75 -9.40 5.94 -7.35
C GLN A 75 -10.49 6.56 -8.22
N GLN A 76 -11.10 7.66 -7.78
CA GLN A 76 -12.09 8.39 -8.58
C GLN A 76 -11.45 9.59 -9.28
N PRO A 77 -11.62 9.71 -10.59
CA PRO A 77 -11.08 10.84 -11.33
C PRO A 77 -11.74 12.16 -10.91
N GLY A 78 -10.94 13.21 -10.83
CA GLY A 78 -11.41 14.57 -10.58
C GLY A 78 -11.63 14.95 -9.11
N ILE A 79 -11.45 14.04 -8.14
CA ILE A 79 -11.47 14.37 -6.72
C ILE A 79 -10.11 14.94 -6.30
N ARG A 80 -10.15 16.07 -5.60
CA ARG A 80 -8.96 16.66 -4.97
C ARG A 80 -8.88 16.23 -3.52
N VAL A 81 -7.76 15.65 -3.10
CA VAL A 81 -7.52 15.21 -1.71
C VAL A 81 -6.33 15.95 -1.13
N ILE A 82 -6.56 16.63 -0.02
CA ILE A 82 -5.55 17.41 0.71
C ILE A 82 -5.39 16.80 2.10
N LEU A 83 -4.19 16.36 2.44
CA LEU A 83 -3.88 15.86 3.77
C LEU A 83 -3.48 17.01 4.69
N LEU A 84 -3.96 16.96 5.91
CA LEU A 84 -3.62 17.89 7.00
C LEU A 84 -2.82 17.10 8.04
N ALA A 85 -1.53 17.33 8.12
CA ALA A 85 -0.63 16.60 8.99
C ALA A 85 0.04 17.51 10.01
N ALA A 86 0.48 16.96 11.12
CA ALA A 86 1.22 17.71 12.13
C ALA A 86 2.50 18.32 11.51
N GLU A 87 2.82 19.57 11.89
CA GLU A 87 3.96 20.32 11.35
C GLU A 87 5.29 19.65 11.68
N ASP A 88 5.35 18.91 12.78
CA ASP A 88 6.51 18.16 13.25
C ASP A 88 6.59 16.73 12.69
N ASP A 89 5.63 16.30 11.83
CA ASP A 89 5.69 15.01 11.15
C ASP A 89 6.59 15.10 9.90
N PRO A 90 7.84 14.64 9.99
CA PRO A 90 8.81 14.78 8.89
C PRO A 90 8.47 13.92 7.67
N TYR A 91 7.56 12.97 7.81
CA TYR A 91 7.24 11.98 6.78
C TYR A 91 5.90 12.21 6.11
N ALA A 92 5.04 13.03 6.68
CA ALA A 92 3.68 13.24 6.20
C ALA A 92 3.62 13.67 4.73
N ALA A 93 4.50 14.57 4.32
CA ALA A 93 4.53 15.06 2.94
C ALA A 93 4.95 13.96 1.93
N GLU A 94 5.85 13.07 2.30
CA GLU A 94 6.30 11.97 1.43
C GLU A 94 5.26 10.87 1.34
N ILE A 95 4.64 10.51 2.47
CA ILE A 95 3.55 9.54 2.51
C ILE A 95 2.34 10.07 1.74
N ALA A 96 2.05 11.38 1.84
CA ALA A 96 0.99 12.02 1.07
C ALA A 96 1.21 11.89 -0.44
N ARG A 97 2.43 12.08 -0.91
CA ARG A 97 2.79 11.87 -2.32
C ARG A 97 2.60 10.42 -2.75
N PHE A 98 2.99 9.47 -1.90
CA PHE A 98 2.81 8.04 -2.14
C PHE A 98 1.32 7.66 -2.23
N CYS A 99 0.47 8.31 -1.44
CA CYS A 99 -0.98 8.11 -1.45
C CYS A 99 -1.71 8.92 -2.52
N LEU A 100 -0.97 9.59 -3.43
CA LEU A 100 -1.51 10.43 -4.50
C LEU A 100 -2.30 11.64 -4.01
N ALA A 101 -2.07 12.10 -2.78
CA ALA A 101 -2.65 13.35 -2.31
C ALA A 101 -2.20 14.52 -3.18
N ASP A 102 -3.09 15.42 -3.48
CA ASP A 102 -2.77 16.60 -4.32
C ASP A 102 -1.81 17.54 -3.58
N THR A 103 -1.93 17.61 -2.26
CA THR A 103 -0.96 18.27 -1.38
C THR A 103 -1.07 17.78 0.06
N CYS A 104 -0.06 18.11 0.86
CA CYS A 104 -0.05 17.94 2.31
C CYS A 104 0.24 19.29 2.97
N LEU A 105 -0.64 19.72 3.86
CA LEU A 105 -0.51 21.00 4.55
C LEU A 105 -0.14 20.77 6.01
N PRO A 106 0.86 21.50 6.53
CA PRO A 106 1.25 21.43 7.92
C PRO A 106 0.23 22.08 8.83
N VAL A 107 -0.04 21.42 9.95
CA VAL A 107 -0.94 21.87 11.01
C VAL A 107 -0.15 21.98 12.32
N GLY A 108 0.02 23.17 12.82
CA GLY A 108 0.61 23.44 14.13
C GLY A 108 -0.41 23.38 15.27
N ALA A 109 0.05 23.64 16.49
CA ALA A 109 -0.81 23.66 17.69
C ALA A 109 -1.93 24.72 17.63
N ALA A 110 -1.74 25.82 16.89
CA ALA A 110 -2.74 26.87 16.67
C ALA A 110 -3.64 26.62 15.44
N GLY A 111 -3.46 25.53 14.73
CA GLY A 111 -4.17 25.19 13.49
C GLY A 111 -3.31 25.31 12.24
N LEU A 112 -3.92 25.68 11.12
CA LEU A 112 -3.20 25.86 9.84
C LEU A 112 -2.17 26.98 9.96
N SER A 113 -0.92 26.69 9.57
CA SER A 113 0.15 27.68 9.54
C SER A 113 -0.10 28.76 8.47
N GLY A 114 0.51 29.94 8.61
CA GLY A 114 0.37 31.01 7.61
C GLY A 114 0.83 30.59 6.21
N THR A 115 1.83 29.73 6.12
CA THR A 115 2.29 29.12 4.86
C THR A 115 1.25 28.16 4.27
N ALA A 116 0.55 27.41 5.08
CA ALA A 116 -0.55 26.53 4.64
C ALA A 116 -1.73 27.33 4.09
N ALA A 117 -2.06 28.48 4.73
CA ALA A 117 -3.10 29.38 4.24
C ALA A 117 -2.77 29.94 2.85
N THR A 118 -1.53 30.41 2.64
CA THR A 118 -1.07 30.90 1.34
C THR A 118 -1.08 29.80 0.27
N GLN A 119 -0.70 28.57 0.63
CA GLN A 119 -0.77 27.43 -0.28
C GLN A 119 -2.21 27.08 -0.66
N LEU A 120 -3.16 27.18 0.27
CA LEU A 120 -4.59 26.98 0.02
C LEU A 120 -5.17 27.99 -0.97
N GLU A 121 -4.79 29.26 -0.83
CA GLU A 121 -5.20 30.31 -1.76
C GLU A 121 -4.70 30.04 -3.19
N GLN A 122 -3.47 29.52 -3.31
CA GLN A 122 -2.88 29.14 -4.58
C GLN A 122 -3.53 27.89 -5.20
N LEU A 123 -4.05 26.96 -4.39
CA LEU A 123 -4.71 25.74 -4.87
C LEU A 123 -6.03 26.00 -5.61
N GLY A 124 -6.64 27.19 -5.45
CA GLY A 124 -7.84 27.59 -6.19
C GLY A 124 -7.70 27.58 -7.71
N GLY A 125 -6.46 27.58 -8.24
CA GLY A 125 -6.15 27.59 -9.67
C GLY A 125 -5.38 26.35 -10.17
N VAL A 126 -4.97 25.44 -9.31
CA VAL A 126 -4.14 24.29 -9.68
C VAL A 126 -5.04 23.11 -10.06
N ARG A 127 -4.90 22.63 -11.30
CA ARG A 127 -5.47 21.35 -11.75
C ARG A 127 -5.00 20.23 -10.78
N ALA A 128 -5.91 19.31 -10.45
CA ALA A 128 -5.57 18.10 -9.71
C ALA A 128 -4.29 17.49 -10.30
N ARG A 129 -3.24 17.39 -9.47
CA ARG A 129 -1.98 16.81 -9.93
C ARG A 129 -2.17 15.33 -10.16
N VAL A 130 -1.85 14.92 -11.38
CA VAL A 130 -1.66 13.54 -11.81
C VAL A 130 -2.84 12.62 -11.51
N SER A 131 -3.66 12.39 -12.52
CA SER A 131 -4.61 11.28 -12.49
C SER A 131 -3.86 9.96 -12.41
N VAL A 132 -4.52 8.90 -11.94
CA VAL A 132 -3.96 7.54 -11.97
C VAL A 132 -3.46 7.23 -13.39
N ASP A 133 -4.18 7.68 -14.43
CA ASP A 133 -3.80 7.55 -15.86
C ASP A 133 -2.48 8.23 -16.21
N GLU A 134 -2.21 9.44 -15.70
CA GLU A 134 -0.94 10.14 -15.95
C GLU A 134 0.22 9.49 -15.19
N MET A 135 -0.04 8.95 -14.00
CA MET A 135 0.94 8.18 -13.25
C MET A 135 1.25 6.86 -13.94
N LEU A 136 0.23 6.14 -14.39
CA LEU A 136 0.37 4.92 -15.17
C LEU A 136 1.13 5.19 -16.47
N ALA A 137 0.82 6.26 -17.21
CA ALA A 137 1.57 6.67 -18.37
C ALA A 137 3.04 7.02 -18.07
N SER A 138 3.32 7.59 -16.90
CA SER A 138 4.70 7.84 -16.43
C SER A 138 5.44 6.55 -16.10
N TYR A 139 4.75 5.57 -15.49
CA TYR A 139 5.31 4.24 -15.25
C TYR A 139 5.49 3.45 -16.55
N GLU A 140 4.53 3.49 -17.47
CA GLU A 140 4.67 2.92 -18.82
C GLU A 140 5.91 3.43 -19.53
N LYS A 141 6.15 4.74 -19.45
CA LYS A 141 7.32 5.38 -20.06
C LYS A 141 8.64 4.95 -19.39
N LYS A 142 8.63 4.73 -18.08
CA LYS A 142 9.80 4.22 -17.34
C LYS A 142 10.05 2.74 -17.58
N ILE A 143 8.98 1.93 -17.68
CA ILE A 143 9.06 0.51 -18.00
C ILE A 143 9.53 0.35 -19.45
N ALA A 144 8.99 1.10 -20.41
CA ALA A 144 9.42 1.08 -21.80
C ALA A 144 10.89 1.51 -21.99
N ALA A 145 11.38 2.44 -21.17
CA ALA A 145 12.78 2.87 -21.20
C ALA A 145 13.76 1.85 -20.60
N ASN A 146 13.28 0.92 -19.76
CA ASN A 146 14.11 -0.08 -19.08
C ASN A 146 14.01 -1.51 -19.65
N THR A 147 13.18 -1.75 -20.67
CA THR A 147 12.86 -3.14 -21.07
C THR A 147 13.10 -3.39 -22.55
N THR A 148 14.31 -3.76 -22.89
CA THR A 148 14.64 -4.30 -24.23
C THR A 148 14.19 -5.77 -24.42
N LEU A 149 13.69 -6.45 -23.38
CA LEU A 149 13.37 -7.88 -23.40
C LEU A 149 11.88 -8.24 -23.20
N GLN A 150 11.01 -7.30 -22.89
CA GLN A 150 9.59 -7.57 -22.63
C GLN A 150 8.62 -6.92 -23.63
N GLN A 151 9.10 -6.18 -24.61
CA GLN A 151 8.27 -5.47 -25.59
C GLN A 151 7.30 -6.37 -26.37
N ALA A 152 7.70 -7.56 -26.75
CA ALA A 152 6.85 -8.48 -27.53
C ALA A 152 5.71 -9.13 -26.72
N GLY A 153 5.83 -9.18 -25.37
CA GLY A 153 4.77 -9.64 -24.46
C GLY A 153 3.75 -8.56 -24.16
N LEU A 154 4.23 -7.33 -23.97
CA LEU A 154 3.42 -6.17 -23.62
C LEU A 154 2.43 -5.78 -24.75
N GLU A 155 2.88 -5.79 -26.00
CA GLU A 155 2.06 -5.43 -27.18
C GLU A 155 0.89 -6.39 -27.41
N ARG A 156 0.99 -7.65 -26.99
CA ARG A 156 -0.11 -8.62 -27.09
C ARG A 156 -1.19 -8.44 -26.02
N MET A 157 -0.87 -7.80 -24.91
CA MET A 157 -1.78 -7.62 -23.77
C MET A 157 -2.51 -6.27 -23.76
N LEU A 158 -2.06 -5.30 -24.53
CA LEU A 158 -2.63 -3.94 -24.60
C LEU A 158 -3.95 -3.82 -25.38
N GLY A 159 -4.57 -4.94 -25.75
CA GLY A 159 -5.89 -4.97 -26.40
C GLY A 159 -7.11 -4.84 -25.49
N GLY A 160 -6.90 -4.83 -24.16
CA GLY A 160 -7.96 -4.65 -23.15
C GLY A 160 -8.05 -3.23 -22.61
N THR A 161 -8.97 -3.01 -21.66
CA THR A 161 -9.00 -1.74 -20.93
C THR A 161 -7.69 -1.52 -20.21
N ARG A 162 -7.12 -0.33 -20.32
CA ARG A 162 -5.73 0.00 -19.97
C ARG A 162 -5.38 -0.29 -18.50
N GLU A 163 -6.29 -0.07 -17.58
CA GLU A 163 -6.10 -0.32 -16.13
C GLU A 163 -6.12 -1.81 -15.78
N GLU A 164 -7.07 -2.56 -16.32
CA GLU A 164 -7.16 -4.02 -16.09
C GLU A 164 -5.96 -4.74 -16.68
N SER A 165 -5.46 -4.29 -17.83
CA SER A 165 -4.28 -4.86 -18.47
C SER A 165 -3.00 -4.60 -17.68
N LEU A 166 -2.84 -3.41 -17.08
CA LEU A 166 -1.67 -3.09 -16.25
C LEU A 166 -1.65 -3.84 -14.91
N LEU A 167 -2.79 -3.94 -14.25
CA LEU A 167 -2.91 -4.74 -13.03
C LEU A 167 -2.63 -6.21 -13.31
N ALA A 168 -3.15 -6.75 -14.42
CA ALA A 168 -2.87 -8.12 -14.83
C ALA A 168 -1.38 -8.39 -15.11
N LEU A 169 -0.62 -7.37 -15.56
CA LEU A 169 0.83 -7.46 -15.76
C LEU A 169 1.65 -7.49 -14.48
N LEU A 170 1.08 -6.99 -13.38
CA LEU A 170 1.77 -6.83 -12.09
C LEU A 170 1.31 -7.85 -11.05
N THR A 171 0.29 -8.66 -11.39
CA THR A 171 -0.34 -9.59 -10.47
C THR A 171 -0.25 -11.04 -10.94
N ASP A 172 -0.16 -11.93 -9.99
CA ASP A 172 -0.26 -13.37 -10.21
C ASP A 172 -1.73 -13.76 -10.48
N GLU A 173 -1.98 -14.41 -11.60
CA GLU A 173 -3.33 -14.75 -12.06
C GLU A 173 -4.11 -15.71 -11.14
N GLU A 174 -3.42 -16.52 -10.35
CA GLU A 174 -4.06 -17.50 -9.47
C GLU A 174 -4.46 -16.91 -8.11
N THR A 175 -3.72 -15.92 -7.63
CA THR A 175 -3.92 -15.33 -6.30
C THR A 175 -4.46 -13.90 -6.35
N GLY A 176 -4.28 -13.19 -7.46
CA GLY A 176 -4.57 -11.76 -7.56
C GLY A 176 -3.62 -10.87 -6.75
N LEU A 177 -2.60 -11.45 -6.11
CA LEU A 177 -1.54 -10.72 -5.42
C LEU A 177 -0.50 -10.22 -6.42
N TYR A 178 0.36 -9.33 -6.00
CA TYR A 178 1.48 -8.93 -6.86
C TYR A 178 2.36 -10.12 -7.22
N ASP A 179 3.01 -10.04 -8.38
CA ASP A 179 3.95 -11.06 -8.84
C ASP A 179 5.39 -10.84 -8.32
N GLY A 180 6.25 -11.81 -8.53
CA GLY A 180 7.66 -11.74 -8.12
C GLY A 180 8.47 -10.62 -8.77
N PRO A 181 8.34 -10.36 -10.08
CA PRO A 181 8.96 -9.22 -10.76
C PRO A 181 8.61 -7.87 -10.15
N TYR A 182 7.33 -7.62 -9.91
CA TYR A 182 6.88 -6.37 -9.27
C TYR A 182 7.36 -6.26 -7.81
N ALA A 183 7.30 -7.37 -7.07
CA ALA A 183 7.83 -7.41 -5.70
C ALA A 183 9.32 -7.07 -5.64
N SER A 184 10.11 -7.56 -6.60
CA SER A 184 11.54 -7.27 -6.68
C SER A 184 11.83 -5.80 -6.95
N LEU A 185 11.02 -5.16 -7.81
CA LEU A 185 11.11 -3.71 -8.07
C LEU A 185 10.79 -2.90 -6.80
N LYS A 186 9.70 -3.26 -6.13
CA LYS A 186 9.26 -2.58 -4.90
C LYS A 186 10.21 -2.81 -3.74
N LEU A 187 10.79 -3.98 -3.62
CA LEU A 187 11.82 -4.27 -2.64
C LEU A 187 13.03 -3.33 -2.79
N ASP A 188 13.47 -3.07 -4.03
CA ASP A 188 14.58 -2.13 -4.30
C ASP A 188 14.23 -0.69 -3.87
N GLU A 189 13.03 -0.24 -4.22
CA GLU A 189 12.55 1.11 -3.87
C GLU A 189 12.44 1.29 -2.35
N GLU A 190 11.75 0.38 -1.65
CA GLU A 190 11.52 0.47 -0.21
C GLU A 190 12.80 0.26 0.59
N PHE A 191 13.71 -0.61 0.13
CA PHE A 191 15.01 -0.81 0.76
C PHE A 191 15.85 0.48 0.72
N LYS A 192 15.95 1.12 -0.44
CA LYS A 192 16.64 2.41 -0.58
C LYS A 192 16.01 3.49 0.29
N ARG A 193 14.67 3.51 0.38
CA ARG A 193 13.93 4.44 1.22
C ARG A 193 14.23 4.20 2.70
N ALA A 194 14.15 2.95 3.17
CA ALA A 194 14.41 2.57 4.55
C ALA A 194 15.82 2.98 5.02
N LEU A 195 16.83 2.73 4.19
CA LEU A 195 18.20 3.13 4.50
C LEU A 195 18.38 4.65 4.52
N ARG A 196 17.79 5.36 3.54
CA ARG A 196 17.92 6.82 3.42
C ARG A 196 17.28 7.55 4.60
N PHE A 197 16.12 7.08 5.05
CA PHE A 197 15.34 7.76 6.09
C PHE A 197 15.47 7.10 7.46
N HIS A 198 16.32 6.07 7.59
CA HIS A 198 16.49 5.29 8.81
C HIS A 198 15.16 4.75 9.38
N GLN A 199 14.21 4.43 8.49
CA GLN A 199 12.94 3.85 8.87
C GLN A 199 13.01 2.33 8.87
N PRO A 200 12.33 1.65 9.81
CA PRO A 200 12.29 0.20 9.80
C PRO A 200 11.55 -0.31 8.55
N LEU A 201 12.13 -1.30 7.90
CA LEU A 201 11.52 -2.07 6.84
C LEU A 201 11.73 -3.53 7.14
N SER A 202 10.66 -4.29 7.25
CA SER A 202 10.73 -5.75 7.43
C SER A 202 10.39 -6.46 6.12
N LEU A 203 11.19 -7.49 5.82
CA LEU A 203 10.96 -8.44 4.73
C LEU A 203 10.65 -9.80 5.35
N LEU A 204 9.45 -10.30 5.06
CA LEU A 204 9.00 -11.62 5.47
C LEU A 204 8.83 -12.49 4.22
N LEU A 205 9.51 -13.62 4.18
CA LEU A 205 9.24 -14.71 3.23
C LEU A 205 8.50 -15.82 3.97
N LEU A 206 7.33 -16.19 3.46
CA LEU A 206 6.50 -17.24 4.04
C LEU A 206 6.21 -18.30 2.97
N ASP A 207 6.65 -19.51 3.22
CA ASP A 207 6.33 -20.69 2.41
C ASP A 207 5.16 -21.44 3.06
N ILE A 208 4.16 -21.80 2.25
CA ILE A 208 2.98 -22.51 2.74
C ILE A 208 3.22 -24.00 3.01
N GLY A 209 4.34 -24.54 2.53
CA GLY A 209 4.75 -25.92 2.80
C GLY A 209 3.78 -26.98 2.25
N CYS A 210 3.21 -26.76 1.08
CA CYS A 210 2.40 -27.78 0.40
C CYS A 210 3.26 -28.76 -0.40
N ALA A 211 2.78 -29.98 -0.54
CA ALA A 211 3.50 -30.99 -1.35
C ALA A 211 3.54 -30.59 -2.83
N PRO A 212 4.68 -30.75 -3.53
CA PRO A 212 4.82 -30.38 -4.94
C PRO A 212 3.78 -31.00 -5.89
N ALA A 213 3.33 -32.23 -5.61
CA ALA A 213 2.29 -32.93 -6.36
C ALA A 213 0.97 -32.12 -6.44
N VAL A 214 0.60 -31.44 -5.36
CA VAL A 214 -0.62 -30.60 -5.30
C VAL A 214 -0.58 -29.45 -6.32
N LEU A 215 0.61 -28.93 -6.61
CA LEU A 215 0.76 -27.84 -7.57
C LEU A 215 0.56 -28.28 -9.03
N HIS A 216 0.72 -29.57 -9.32
CA HIS A 216 0.72 -30.09 -10.70
C HIS A 216 -0.53 -30.91 -11.01
N ASP A 217 -1.02 -31.70 -10.06
CA ASP A 217 -2.00 -32.77 -10.33
C ASP A 217 -3.45 -32.23 -10.46
N ASP A 218 -3.80 -31.15 -9.77
CA ASP A 218 -5.17 -30.61 -9.78
C ASP A 218 -5.15 -29.06 -9.82
N PRO A 219 -5.22 -28.45 -11.01
CA PRO A 219 -5.23 -27.00 -11.16
C PRO A 219 -6.40 -26.29 -10.46
N ALA A 220 -7.57 -26.93 -10.40
CA ALA A 220 -8.74 -26.33 -9.76
C ALA A 220 -8.56 -26.29 -8.22
N ARG A 221 -8.09 -27.37 -7.66
CA ARG A 221 -7.79 -27.48 -6.21
C ARG A 221 -6.64 -26.55 -5.82
N ARG A 222 -5.60 -26.48 -6.65
CA ARG A 222 -4.49 -25.53 -6.45
C ARG A 222 -4.99 -24.10 -6.40
N ARG A 223 -5.82 -23.68 -7.37
CA ARG A 223 -6.36 -22.33 -7.43
C ARG A 223 -7.21 -22.01 -6.20
N LEU A 224 -8.06 -22.93 -5.78
CA LEU A 224 -8.89 -22.76 -4.58
C LEU A 224 -8.01 -22.62 -3.34
N MET A 225 -7.02 -23.48 -3.15
CA MET A 225 -6.06 -23.42 -2.04
C MET A 225 -5.32 -22.08 -2.01
N LEU A 226 -4.79 -21.64 -3.14
CA LEU A 226 -4.05 -20.39 -3.24
C LEU A 226 -4.95 -19.18 -2.97
N ALA A 227 -6.20 -19.18 -3.41
CA ALA A 227 -7.17 -18.13 -3.13
C ALA A 227 -7.49 -18.03 -1.63
N GLU A 228 -7.68 -19.17 -0.96
CA GLU A 228 -7.91 -19.22 0.48
C GLU A 228 -6.69 -18.75 1.28
N VAL A 229 -5.47 -19.14 0.86
CA VAL A 229 -4.22 -18.69 1.44
C VAL A 229 -4.06 -17.16 1.27
N ALA A 230 -4.29 -16.65 0.07
CA ALA A 230 -4.23 -15.21 -0.21
C ALA A 230 -5.23 -14.42 0.64
N ALA A 231 -6.44 -14.95 0.85
CA ALA A 231 -7.44 -14.34 1.71
C ALA A 231 -6.99 -14.25 3.18
N VAL A 232 -6.31 -15.30 3.69
CA VAL A 232 -5.71 -15.24 5.04
C VAL A 232 -4.72 -14.10 5.14
N PHE A 233 -3.83 -13.97 4.18
CA PHE A 233 -2.78 -12.95 4.18
C PHE A 233 -3.33 -11.53 4.05
N LEU A 234 -4.28 -11.32 3.13
CA LEU A 234 -4.89 -10.01 2.90
C LEU A 234 -5.65 -9.50 4.15
N ASN A 235 -6.25 -10.40 4.93
CA ASN A 235 -6.93 -10.02 6.17
C ASN A 235 -5.97 -9.56 7.28
N GLU A 236 -4.70 -9.97 7.22
CA GLU A 236 -3.70 -9.64 8.23
C GLU A 236 -2.83 -8.46 7.84
N CYS A 237 -2.68 -8.17 6.55
CA CYS A 237 -1.86 -7.08 6.02
C CYS A 237 -2.57 -5.73 6.09
N ARG A 238 -1.78 -4.67 6.21
CA ARG A 238 -2.24 -3.29 6.08
C ARG A 238 -2.23 -2.87 4.61
N ASP A 239 -2.98 -1.82 4.26
CA ASP A 239 -3.01 -1.29 2.89
C ASP A 239 -1.65 -0.80 2.37
N ILE A 240 -0.73 -0.47 3.28
CA ILE A 240 0.64 -0.04 2.93
C ILE A 240 1.62 -1.20 2.78
N ASP A 241 1.25 -2.38 3.26
CA ASP A 241 2.08 -3.57 3.14
C ASP A 241 1.99 -4.10 1.71
N LEU A 242 3.12 -4.52 1.16
CA LEU A 242 3.13 -5.16 -0.13
C LEU A 242 3.13 -6.68 0.08
N LEU A 243 2.20 -7.32 -0.61
CA LEU A 243 2.04 -8.76 -0.59
C LEU A 243 2.14 -9.31 -2.02
N ALA A 244 3.06 -10.24 -2.24
CA ALA A 244 3.33 -10.83 -3.55
C ALA A 244 3.48 -12.35 -3.48
N ARG A 245 3.09 -13.04 -4.55
CA ARG A 245 3.49 -14.42 -4.77
C ARG A 245 4.87 -14.44 -5.40
N PHE A 246 5.87 -14.83 -4.62
CA PHE A 246 7.27 -14.76 -5.01
C PHE A 246 7.76 -16.02 -5.74
N THR A 247 7.31 -17.19 -5.27
CA THR A 247 7.48 -18.49 -5.94
C THR A 247 6.14 -19.23 -5.94
N PRO A 248 6.03 -20.41 -6.55
CA PRO A 248 4.78 -21.18 -6.51
C PRO A 248 4.19 -21.40 -5.12
N THR A 249 5.01 -21.49 -4.07
CA THR A 249 4.59 -21.75 -2.68
C THR A 249 5.05 -20.69 -1.70
N THR A 250 5.92 -19.76 -2.10
CA THR A 250 6.48 -18.74 -1.23
C THR A 250 5.88 -17.38 -1.52
N PHE A 251 5.45 -16.70 -0.47
CA PHE A 251 4.90 -15.35 -0.50
C PHE A 251 5.89 -14.37 0.13
N LEU A 252 6.00 -13.20 -0.47
CA LEU A 252 6.84 -12.11 -0.01
C LEU A 252 5.95 -11.02 0.58
N PHE A 253 6.30 -10.59 1.79
CA PHE A 253 5.66 -9.45 2.46
C PHE A 253 6.73 -8.39 2.70
N LEU A 254 6.46 -7.20 2.22
CA LEU A 254 7.29 -6.04 2.47
C LEU A 254 6.51 -5.09 3.36
N LEU A 255 7.04 -4.82 4.55
CA LEU A 255 6.34 -4.16 5.66
C LEU A 255 7.01 -2.82 6.00
N PRO A 256 6.71 -1.75 5.27
CA PRO A 256 7.28 -0.43 5.53
C PRO A 256 6.85 0.10 6.91
N GLY A 257 7.78 0.74 7.61
CA GLY A 257 7.53 1.30 8.94
C GLY A 257 7.33 0.27 10.04
N THR A 258 7.58 -1.03 9.77
CA THR A 258 7.36 -2.12 10.72
C THR A 258 8.71 -2.70 11.16
N GLY A 259 8.99 -2.60 12.45
CA GLY A 259 10.19 -3.18 13.06
C GLY A 259 10.06 -4.69 13.28
N SER A 260 11.16 -5.32 13.70
CA SER A 260 11.30 -6.77 13.91
C SER A 260 10.18 -7.37 14.78
N ASP A 261 9.87 -6.75 15.92
CA ASP A 261 8.85 -7.27 16.84
C ASP A 261 7.45 -7.27 16.24
N GLY A 262 7.08 -6.14 15.61
CA GLY A 262 5.77 -6.01 14.93
C GLY A 262 5.64 -6.99 13.77
N ALA A 263 6.69 -7.15 12.97
CA ALA A 263 6.72 -8.09 11.87
C ALA A 263 6.68 -9.55 12.34
N ALA A 264 7.34 -9.87 13.47
CA ALA A 264 7.29 -11.21 14.07
C ALA A 264 5.88 -11.54 14.60
N VAL A 265 5.16 -10.57 15.17
CA VAL A 265 3.75 -10.75 15.57
C VAL A 265 2.89 -11.07 14.36
N LEU A 266 3.02 -10.28 13.29
CA LEU A 266 2.28 -10.51 12.04
C LEU A 266 2.59 -11.89 11.46
N ALA A 267 3.86 -12.27 11.38
CA ALA A 267 4.29 -13.57 10.86
C ALA A 267 3.68 -14.73 11.65
N ARG A 268 3.67 -14.67 12.99
CA ARG A 268 3.05 -15.69 13.84
C ARG A 268 1.55 -15.80 13.57
N ARG A 269 0.83 -14.68 13.48
CA ARG A 269 -0.61 -14.66 13.19
C ARG A 269 -0.91 -15.33 11.85
N MET A 270 -0.13 -15.05 10.81
CA MET A 270 -0.25 -15.69 9.50
C MET A 270 0.02 -17.19 9.57
N LEU A 271 1.10 -17.60 10.22
CA LEU A 271 1.45 -19.01 10.38
C LEU A 271 0.37 -19.78 11.15
N ASP A 272 -0.12 -19.20 12.24
CA ASP A 272 -1.18 -19.81 13.05
C ASP A 272 -2.52 -19.85 12.30
N GLY A 273 -2.85 -18.78 11.56
CA GLY A 273 -4.02 -18.72 10.70
C GLY A 273 -4.04 -19.81 9.63
N LEU A 274 -2.88 -20.07 8.99
CA LEU A 274 -2.75 -21.16 8.02
C LEU A 274 -2.84 -22.55 8.69
N ARG A 275 -2.21 -22.74 9.85
CA ARG A 275 -2.25 -24.02 10.58
C ARG A 275 -3.64 -24.35 11.08
N GLN A 276 -4.36 -23.38 11.62
CA GLN A 276 -5.73 -23.56 12.11
C GLN A 276 -6.71 -23.93 11.00
N ARG A 277 -6.46 -23.47 9.78
CA ARG A 277 -7.27 -23.75 8.60
C ARG A 277 -6.80 -24.98 7.82
N SER A 278 -5.64 -25.53 8.15
CA SER A 278 -5.12 -26.74 7.48
C SER A 278 -5.99 -27.96 7.82
N PRO A 279 -6.37 -28.80 6.84
CA PRO A 279 -6.04 -28.68 5.41
C PRO A 279 -6.84 -27.60 4.69
N VAL A 280 -6.16 -26.77 3.90
CA VAL A 280 -6.78 -25.73 3.07
C VAL A 280 -7.21 -26.36 1.74
N ALA A 281 -8.48 -26.24 1.37
CA ALA A 281 -9.05 -26.96 0.22
C ALA A 281 -8.69 -28.45 0.20
N GLY A 282 -8.57 -29.08 1.38
CA GLY A 282 -8.14 -30.48 1.54
C GLY A 282 -6.65 -30.72 1.36
N VAL A 283 -5.82 -29.67 1.29
CA VAL A 283 -4.35 -29.76 1.17
C VAL A 283 -3.71 -29.50 2.52
N PRO A 284 -2.96 -30.44 3.11
CA PRO A 284 -2.23 -30.19 4.34
C PRO A 284 -1.10 -29.21 4.10
N LEU A 285 -0.98 -28.18 4.95
CA LEU A 285 0.05 -27.16 4.88
C LEU A 285 0.99 -27.26 6.08
N GLN A 286 2.28 -27.03 5.82
CA GLN A 286 3.34 -26.94 6.83
C GLN A 286 4.06 -25.60 6.70
N PRO A 287 3.42 -24.47 7.06
CA PRO A 287 3.96 -23.17 6.78
C PRO A 287 5.18 -22.85 7.62
N ALA A 288 6.16 -22.22 6.96
CA ALA A 288 7.39 -21.72 7.57
C ALA A 288 7.70 -20.30 7.08
N ALA A 289 8.41 -19.51 7.89
CA ALA A 289 8.69 -18.14 7.54
C ALA A 289 10.10 -17.69 7.98
N GLY A 290 10.72 -16.85 7.15
CA GLY A 290 11.97 -16.15 7.43
C GLY A 290 11.74 -14.64 7.45
N LEU A 291 12.18 -13.97 8.50
CA LEU A 291 11.96 -12.53 8.73
C LEU A 291 13.30 -11.81 8.91
N VAL A 292 13.47 -10.71 8.19
CA VAL A 292 14.61 -9.80 8.34
C VAL A 292 14.10 -8.36 8.41
N THR A 293 14.76 -7.52 9.22
CA THR A 293 14.42 -6.10 9.33
C THR A 293 15.65 -5.24 9.10
N VAL A 294 15.52 -4.14 8.36
CA VAL A 294 16.54 -3.10 8.21
C VAL A 294 16.00 -1.77 8.77
N PRO A 295 16.89 -0.83 9.18
CA PRO A 295 18.35 -0.90 9.14
C PRO A 295 18.92 -1.90 10.15
N GLN A 296 19.87 -2.69 9.72
CA GLN A 296 20.62 -3.65 10.55
C GLN A 296 22.07 -3.64 10.11
N ALA A 297 23.00 -3.78 11.05
CA ALA A 297 24.43 -3.86 10.77
C ALA A 297 24.73 -5.02 9.80
N GLY A 298 25.56 -4.76 8.79
CA GLY A 298 25.96 -5.75 7.79
C GLY A 298 24.98 -5.93 6.61
N ILE A 299 23.86 -5.21 6.60
CA ILE A 299 22.94 -5.22 5.44
C ILE A 299 23.00 -3.86 4.77
N THR A 300 23.75 -3.75 3.69
CA THR A 300 23.94 -2.53 2.92
C THR A 300 23.37 -2.60 1.51
N ARG A 301 23.04 -3.80 1.04
CA ARG A 301 22.49 -4.07 -0.29
C ARG A 301 21.22 -4.89 -0.22
N ARG A 302 20.33 -4.64 -1.16
CA ARG A 302 19.06 -5.36 -1.31
C ARG A 302 19.24 -6.88 -1.43
N GLU A 303 20.28 -7.31 -2.16
CA GLU A 303 20.58 -8.73 -2.36
C GLU A 303 20.95 -9.44 -1.06
N GLU A 304 21.63 -8.74 -0.14
CA GLU A 304 21.97 -9.25 1.19
C GLU A 304 20.70 -9.39 2.05
N PHE A 305 19.80 -8.40 1.96
CA PHE A 305 18.52 -8.39 2.66
C PHE A 305 17.64 -9.57 2.23
N LEU A 306 17.50 -9.79 0.92
CA LEU A 306 16.73 -10.91 0.37
C LEU A 306 17.38 -12.26 0.72
N ARG A 307 18.69 -12.41 0.47
CA ARG A 307 19.43 -13.65 0.76
C ARG A 307 19.35 -14.06 2.23
N LEU A 308 19.36 -13.09 3.14
CA LEU A 308 19.23 -13.36 4.57
C LEU A 308 17.81 -13.84 4.92
N ALA A 309 16.78 -13.26 4.30
CA ALA A 309 15.40 -13.72 4.47
C ALA A 309 15.21 -15.15 3.93
N GLU A 310 15.77 -15.47 2.77
CA GLU A 310 15.78 -16.81 2.19
C GLU A 310 16.52 -17.82 3.11
N GLY A 311 17.67 -17.44 3.64
CA GLY A 311 18.41 -18.26 4.57
C GLY A 311 17.65 -18.56 5.86
N ARG A 312 16.93 -17.55 6.39
CA ARG A 312 16.05 -17.70 7.55
C ARG A 312 14.83 -18.57 7.25
N LEU A 313 14.24 -18.41 6.08
CA LEU A 313 13.16 -19.31 5.63
C LEU A 313 13.65 -20.76 5.55
N GLY A 314 14.79 -21.03 4.93
CA GLY A 314 15.39 -22.35 4.89
C GLY A 314 15.71 -22.93 6.27
N ALA A 315 16.14 -22.08 7.21
CA ALA A 315 16.34 -22.47 8.60
C ALA A 315 15.01 -22.86 9.30
N ALA A 316 13.96 -22.10 9.08
CA ALA A 316 12.61 -22.38 9.62
C ALA A 316 12.04 -23.69 9.05
N GLN A 317 12.20 -23.93 7.76
CA GLN A 317 11.80 -25.18 7.09
C GLN A 317 12.58 -26.41 7.63
N ALA A 318 13.84 -26.22 8.01
CA ALA A 318 14.67 -27.24 8.65
C ALA A 318 14.38 -27.44 10.15
N GLY A 319 13.30 -26.85 10.68
CA GLY A 319 12.89 -26.94 12.07
C GLY A 319 13.72 -26.07 13.03
N ARG A 320 14.58 -25.19 12.50
CA ARG A 320 15.28 -24.17 13.29
C ARG A 320 14.40 -22.94 13.41
N GLY A 321 14.19 -22.46 14.60
CA GLY A 321 13.29 -21.33 14.89
C GLY A 321 12.06 -21.74 15.69
N ALA A 322 11.42 -20.75 16.30
CA ALA A 322 10.23 -20.99 17.14
C ALA A 322 8.96 -21.03 16.29
N HIS A 323 8.22 -22.11 16.39
CA HIS A 323 6.93 -22.26 15.70
C HIS A 323 6.99 -22.00 14.19
N GLY A 324 8.03 -22.48 13.50
CA GLY A 324 8.18 -22.30 12.05
C GLY A 324 8.53 -20.87 11.61
N LEU A 325 8.96 -20.02 12.53
CA LEU A 325 9.45 -18.66 12.26
C LEU A 325 10.91 -18.52 12.68
N CYS A 326 11.77 -18.07 11.78
CA CYS A 326 13.14 -17.70 12.07
C CYS A 326 13.33 -16.18 11.88
N VAL A 327 13.73 -15.48 12.97
CA VAL A 327 13.88 -14.02 13.04
C VAL A 327 15.35 -13.59 13.21
N GLY A 328 16.21 -14.47 13.69
CA GLY A 328 17.62 -14.19 13.99
C GLY A 328 18.53 -15.33 13.57
N SER A 329 19.83 -15.04 13.49
CA SER A 329 20.85 -16.08 13.57
C SER A 329 21.04 -16.42 15.05
N GLU A 330 20.46 -17.54 15.51
CA GLU A 330 21.05 -18.22 16.63
C GLU A 330 22.29 -19.00 16.19
#